data_0f1e7d6d87f4065a2f2fd3836463cbe0
#
_entry.id   0f1e7d6d87f4065a2f2fd3836463cbe0
#
_cell.length_a   1.000
_cell.length_b   1.000
_cell.length_c   1.000
_cell.angle_alpha   90.00
_cell.angle_beta   90.00
_cell.angle_gamma   90.00
#
_symmetry.space_group_name_H-M   'P 1'
#
loop_
_entity.id
_entity.type
_entity.pdbx_description
1 polymer ?
#
loop_
_entity_poly.entity_id
_entity_poly.type
_entity_poly.pdbx_seq_one_letter_code
_entity_poly.pdbx_strand_id
1 'polypeptide(L)'
;TYTKEDYKRLPKRYADSHKGTYGHVLVIAGSKNMAGAAYFSALAAYRMGAGLVTLYTPESNRCILQQLLPEAVLKTYPDTAPDLSALSDQLNNYQAIILGPGLGQNAASENIVRTVTASDIKIPLIIDADGLNILSKNMEWLSKSTVPTVITPHMKELSRLTGHNIQYLKENLVQVCETFTREYGVICIAKDTRTMIIDNFETIYINLSGNNGMSTGGSGDIL
;
A
#
# COMPACT_ATOMS: atom_id res chain seq x y z
N THR A 1 -8.21 6.54 19.85
CA THR A 1 -9.51 6.47 19.16
C THR A 1 -9.70 7.73 18.35
N TYR A 2 -10.09 7.63 17.09
CA TYR A 2 -10.40 8.78 16.24
C TYR A 2 -11.69 9.46 16.70
N THR A 3 -11.70 10.80 16.66
CA THR A 3 -12.82 11.64 17.01
C THR A 3 -13.14 12.59 15.86
N LYS A 4 -14.25 13.34 15.97
CA LYS A 4 -14.60 14.39 14.98
C LYS A 4 -13.52 15.48 14.89
N GLU A 5 -12.72 15.68 15.93
CA GLU A 5 -11.63 16.66 15.92
C GLU A 5 -10.48 16.26 14.97
N ASP A 6 -10.26 14.97 14.78
CA ASP A 6 -9.21 14.47 13.89
C ASP A 6 -9.51 14.79 12.41
N TYR A 7 -10.78 14.94 12.02
CA TYR A 7 -11.13 15.42 10.67
C TYR A 7 -10.65 16.83 10.38
N LYS A 8 -10.42 17.67 11.41
CA LYS A 8 -9.87 19.02 11.25
C LYS A 8 -8.42 19.02 10.77
N ARG A 9 -7.72 17.88 10.89
CA ARG A 9 -6.35 17.70 10.42
C ARG A 9 -6.26 17.39 8.92
N LEU A 10 -7.39 17.02 8.30
CA LEU A 10 -7.41 16.80 6.85
C LEU A 10 -7.13 18.10 6.10
N PRO A 11 -6.29 18.06 5.05
CA PRO A 11 -5.97 19.24 4.28
C PRO A 11 -7.24 19.86 3.66
N LYS A 12 -7.36 21.17 3.77
CA LYS A 12 -8.46 21.90 3.10
C LYS A 12 -8.15 22.01 1.62
N ARG A 13 -9.17 21.84 0.78
CA ARG A 13 -9.09 22.14 -0.64
C ARG A 13 -9.32 23.64 -0.87
N TYR A 14 -8.44 24.28 -1.61
CA TYR A 14 -8.52 25.70 -1.93
C TYR A 14 -9.31 25.90 -3.23
N ALA A 15 -10.03 27.02 -3.33
CA ALA A 15 -10.82 27.34 -4.53
C ALA A 15 -9.92 27.57 -5.76
N ASP A 16 -8.74 28.19 -5.57
CA ASP A 16 -7.73 28.37 -6.60
C ASP A 16 -6.69 27.26 -6.48
N SER A 17 -7.00 26.12 -7.10
CA SER A 17 -6.14 24.94 -7.11
C SER A 17 -6.36 24.10 -8.37
N HIS A 18 -5.37 23.33 -8.74
CA HIS A 18 -5.42 22.40 -9.88
C HIS A 18 -5.02 20.98 -9.46
N LYS A 19 -5.18 20.00 -10.36
CA LYS A 19 -4.90 18.59 -10.07
C LYS A 19 -3.48 18.34 -9.49
N GLY A 20 -2.47 19.08 -9.93
CA GLY A 20 -1.10 18.97 -9.41
C GLY A 20 -0.93 19.45 -7.96
N THR A 21 -1.84 20.31 -7.45
CA THR A 21 -1.80 20.80 -6.07
C THR A 21 -2.04 19.67 -5.04
N TYR A 22 -2.78 18.63 -5.44
CA TYR A 22 -3.19 17.53 -4.56
C TYR A 22 -2.39 16.24 -4.75
N GLY A 23 -1.22 16.37 -5.37
CA GLY A 23 -0.27 15.29 -5.51
C GLY A 23 -0.62 14.27 -6.60
N HIS A 24 0.37 13.48 -6.94
CA HIS A 24 0.33 12.41 -7.93
C HIS A 24 0.76 11.10 -7.28
N VAL A 25 -0.11 10.13 -7.20
CA VAL A 25 0.13 8.82 -6.59
C VAL A 25 0.45 7.80 -7.66
N LEU A 26 1.51 7.01 -7.46
CA LEU A 26 1.79 5.81 -8.26
C LEU A 26 1.21 4.59 -7.53
N VAL A 27 0.35 3.86 -8.21
CA VAL A 27 -0.22 2.60 -7.72
C VAL A 27 0.35 1.46 -8.54
N ILE A 28 1.20 0.65 -7.93
CA ILE A 28 1.82 -0.55 -8.52
C ILE A 28 1.01 -1.76 -8.05
N ALA A 29 0.04 -2.16 -8.85
CA ALA A 29 -0.99 -3.09 -8.43
C ALA A 29 -1.58 -3.88 -9.60
N GLY A 30 -2.23 -4.97 -9.28
CA GLY A 30 -2.90 -5.83 -10.23
C GLY A 30 -1.96 -6.81 -10.94
N SER A 31 -2.51 -7.94 -11.29
CA SER A 31 -1.92 -8.97 -12.13
C SER A 31 -3.00 -9.53 -13.06
N LYS A 32 -2.65 -10.45 -13.93
CA LYS A 32 -3.62 -11.14 -14.78
C LYS A 32 -4.74 -11.74 -13.91
N ASN A 33 -5.99 -11.39 -14.20
CA ASN A 33 -7.22 -11.75 -13.44
C ASN A 33 -7.39 -11.00 -12.10
N MET A 34 -6.53 -10.01 -11.76
CA MET A 34 -6.61 -9.22 -10.53
C MET A 34 -6.68 -7.70 -10.81
N ALA A 35 -7.31 -7.30 -11.92
CA ALA A 35 -7.51 -5.88 -12.26
C ALA A 35 -8.33 -5.12 -11.19
N GLY A 36 -9.23 -5.82 -10.48
CA GLY A 36 -10.06 -5.24 -9.43
C GLY A 36 -9.28 -4.64 -8.28
N ALA A 37 -8.19 -5.28 -7.83
CA ALA A 37 -7.34 -4.75 -6.77
C ALA A 37 -6.67 -3.42 -7.19
N ALA A 38 -6.16 -3.36 -8.42
CA ALA A 38 -5.61 -2.12 -8.99
C ALA A 38 -6.67 -1.01 -9.10
N TYR A 39 -7.88 -1.38 -9.54
CA TYR A 39 -9.01 -0.44 -9.60
C TYR A 39 -9.36 0.14 -8.23
N PHE A 40 -9.57 -0.72 -7.22
CA PHE A 40 -9.98 -0.28 -5.89
C PHE A 40 -8.93 0.60 -5.23
N SER A 41 -7.65 0.23 -5.31
CA SER A 41 -6.55 1.04 -4.74
C SER A 41 -6.45 2.41 -5.41
N ALA A 42 -6.55 2.49 -6.73
CA ALA A 42 -6.50 3.75 -7.46
C ALA A 42 -7.74 4.61 -7.20
N LEU A 43 -8.93 4.00 -7.16
CA LEU A 43 -10.17 4.70 -6.83
C LEU A 43 -10.13 5.26 -5.41
N ALA A 44 -9.61 4.50 -4.45
CA ALA A 44 -9.45 4.95 -3.07
C ALA A 44 -8.51 6.17 -2.99
N ALA A 45 -7.39 6.17 -3.70
CA ALA A 45 -6.49 7.32 -3.77
C ALA A 45 -7.21 8.57 -4.31
N TYR A 46 -8.01 8.46 -5.37
CA TYR A 46 -8.83 9.57 -5.85
C TYR A 46 -9.89 10.02 -4.83
N ARG A 47 -10.58 9.08 -4.19
CA ARG A 47 -11.61 9.37 -3.17
C ARG A 47 -11.03 10.06 -1.94
N MET A 48 -9.79 9.76 -1.59
CA MET A 48 -9.06 10.42 -0.52
C MET A 48 -8.47 11.78 -0.94
N GLY A 49 -8.58 12.14 -2.21
CA GLY A 49 -8.28 13.48 -2.69
C GLY A 49 -6.99 13.63 -3.51
N ALA A 50 -6.36 12.54 -3.94
CA ALA A 50 -5.24 12.63 -4.88
C ALA A 50 -5.68 13.37 -6.16
N GLY A 51 -4.82 14.27 -6.64
CA GLY A 51 -5.10 15.04 -7.84
C GLY A 51 -4.87 14.25 -9.12
N LEU A 52 -3.92 13.34 -9.09
CA LEU A 52 -3.57 12.43 -10.18
C LEU A 52 -3.22 11.04 -9.62
N VAL A 53 -3.60 10.01 -10.35
CA VAL A 53 -3.18 8.63 -10.07
C VAL A 53 -2.62 8.01 -11.36
N THR A 54 -1.45 7.41 -11.24
CA THR A 54 -0.90 6.53 -12.27
C THR A 54 -0.96 5.09 -11.78
N LEU A 55 -1.51 4.21 -12.59
CA LEU A 55 -1.50 2.76 -12.38
C LEU A 55 -0.35 2.14 -13.18
N TYR A 56 0.57 1.46 -12.50
CA TYR A 56 1.56 0.58 -13.10
C TYR A 56 1.09 -0.87 -12.97
N THR A 57 0.74 -1.49 -14.09
CA THR A 57 0.01 -2.77 -14.12
C THR A 57 0.32 -3.56 -15.38
N PRO A 58 0.10 -4.89 -15.42
CA PRO A 58 0.25 -5.66 -16.66
C PRO A 58 -0.64 -5.16 -17.80
N GLU A 59 -0.17 -5.31 -19.04
CA GLU A 59 -0.90 -4.90 -20.24
C GLU A 59 -2.27 -5.55 -20.36
N SER A 60 -2.44 -6.79 -19.87
CA SER A 60 -3.71 -7.50 -19.84
C SER A 60 -4.83 -6.78 -19.08
N ASN A 61 -4.48 -5.85 -18.17
CA ASN A 61 -5.45 -5.08 -17.40
C ASN A 61 -5.87 -3.76 -18.07
N ARG A 62 -5.18 -3.31 -19.13
CA ARG A 62 -5.39 -2.01 -19.77
C ARG A 62 -6.85 -1.73 -20.09
N CYS A 63 -7.47 -2.56 -20.90
CA CYS A 63 -8.83 -2.31 -21.37
C CYS A 63 -9.84 -2.27 -20.22
N ILE A 64 -9.67 -3.13 -19.22
CA ILE A 64 -10.53 -3.20 -18.03
C ILE A 64 -10.42 -1.91 -17.23
N LEU A 65 -9.20 -1.49 -16.94
CA LEU A 65 -8.95 -0.32 -16.07
C LEU A 65 -9.30 0.99 -16.76
N GLN A 66 -9.09 1.12 -18.07
CA GLN A 66 -9.50 2.32 -18.80
C GLN A 66 -11.03 2.48 -18.86
N GLN A 67 -11.78 1.39 -18.81
CA GLN A 67 -13.24 1.44 -18.74
C GLN A 67 -13.74 1.77 -17.32
N LEU A 68 -13.10 1.20 -16.29
CA LEU A 68 -13.54 1.34 -14.91
C LEU A 68 -13.08 2.66 -14.27
N LEU A 69 -11.91 3.19 -14.66
CA LEU A 69 -11.29 4.39 -14.08
C LEU A 69 -10.60 5.22 -15.18
N PRO A 70 -11.38 5.82 -16.10
CA PRO A 70 -10.83 6.53 -17.26
C PRO A 70 -9.98 7.75 -16.91
N GLU A 71 -10.13 8.31 -15.73
CA GLU A 71 -9.32 9.42 -15.21
C GLU A 71 -7.89 9.03 -14.79
N ALA A 72 -7.62 7.74 -14.57
CA ALA A 72 -6.29 7.27 -14.20
C ALA A 72 -5.36 7.18 -15.40
N VAL A 73 -4.10 7.58 -15.22
CA VAL A 73 -3.05 7.35 -16.20
C VAL A 73 -2.58 5.90 -16.11
N LEU A 74 -2.55 5.17 -17.23
CA LEU A 74 -2.04 3.81 -17.26
C LEU A 74 -0.62 3.76 -17.80
N LYS A 75 0.28 3.15 -17.04
CA LYS A 75 1.60 2.70 -17.47
C LYS A 75 1.61 1.17 -17.39
N THR A 76 1.53 0.54 -18.53
CA THR A 76 1.45 -0.90 -18.61
C THR A 76 2.78 -1.53 -19.01
N TYR A 77 2.99 -2.75 -18.59
CA TYR A 77 4.15 -3.58 -18.93
C TYR A 77 3.69 -4.95 -19.47
N PRO A 78 4.51 -5.62 -20.30
CA PRO A 78 4.23 -7.01 -20.70
C PRO A 78 4.04 -7.91 -19.49
N ASP A 79 3.03 -8.76 -19.48
CA ASP A 79 2.57 -9.52 -18.31
C ASP A 79 3.67 -10.30 -17.56
N THR A 80 4.77 -10.63 -18.23
CA THR A 80 5.88 -11.43 -17.68
C THR A 80 7.21 -10.70 -17.58
N ALA A 81 7.31 -9.50 -18.17
CA ALA A 81 8.59 -8.81 -18.31
C ALA A 81 8.47 -7.30 -18.11
N PRO A 82 8.32 -6.82 -16.86
CA PRO A 82 8.31 -5.39 -16.58
C PRO A 82 9.66 -4.76 -16.90
N ASP A 83 9.65 -3.53 -17.46
CA ASP A 83 10.86 -2.72 -17.59
C ASP A 83 11.19 -2.09 -16.23
N LEU A 84 12.10 -2.74 -15.51
CA LEU A 84 12.48 -2.37 -14.15
C LEU A 84 13.34 -1.10 -14.11
N SER A 85 14.13 -0.83 -15.16
CA SER A 85 14.93 0.38 -15.28
C SER A 85 14.02 1.59 -15.44
N ALA A 86 13.12 1.53 -16.42
CA ALA A 86 12.15 2.59 -16.65
C ALA A 86 11.21 2.80 -15.44
N LEU A 87 10.92 1.75 -14.66
CA LEU A 87 10.19 1.88 -13.40
C LEU A 87 11.03 2.65 -12.38
N SER A 88 12.27 2.25 -12.13
CA SER A 88 13.15 2.88 -11.14
C SER A 88 13.35 4.37 -11.41
N ASP A 89 13.62 4.73 -12.65
CA ASP A 89 13.92 6.10 -13.08
C ASP A 89 12.77 7.09 -12.82
N GLN A 90 11.55 6.60 -12.71
CA GLN A 90 10.36 7.45 -12.56
C GLN A 90 9.79 7.49 -11.14
N LEU A 91 10.24 6.67 -10.19
CA LEU A 91 9.62 6.56 -8.88
C LEU A 91 9.53 7.91 -8.14
N ASN A 92 10.56 8.74 -8.22
CA ASN A 92 10.61 10.05 -7.59
C ASN A 92 9.79 11.15 -8.30
N ASN A 93 9.13 10.85 -9.41
CA ASN A 93 8.21 11.79 -10.10
C ASN A 93 6.82 11.84 -9.43
N TYR A 94 6.59 11.04 -8.43
CA TYR A 94 5.34 10.95 -7.68
C TYR A 94 5.49 11.51 -6.25
N GLN A 95 4.39 11.68 -5.53
CA GLN A 95 4.36 12.13 -4.15
C GLN A 95 4.11 10.99 -3.15
N ALA A 96 3.63 9.84 -3.63
CA ALA A 96 3.52 8.61 -2.85
C ALA A 96 3.44 7.39 -3.78
N ILE A 97 3.83 6.24 -3.25
CA ILE A 97 3.73 4.95 -3.95
C ILE A 97 2.86 4.01 -3.12
N ILE A 98 1.91 3.34 -3.78
CA ILE A 98 1.17 2.19 -3.25
C ILE A 98 1.68 0.96 -4.00
N LEU A 99 2.13 -0.06 -3.27
CA LEU A 99 2.77 -1.24 -3.83
C LEU A 99 2.12 -2.52 -3.29
N GLY A 100 1.66 -3.38 -4.18
CA GLY A 100 1.33 -4.75 -3.81
C GLY A 100 -0.10 -5.24 -4.02
N PRO A 101 -1.17 -4.42 -3.95
CA PRO A 101 -2.53 -4.94 -4.09
C PRO A 101 -2.71 -5.75 -5.36
N GLY A 102 -3.03 -7.04 -5.22
CA GLY A 102 -3.26 -7.96 -6.35
C GLY A 102 -2.08 -8.13 -7.31
N LEU A 103 -0.86 -7.84 -6.89
CA LEU A 103 0.35 -7.89 -7.73
C LEU A 103 0.72 -9.33 -8.14
N GLY A 104 0.27 -10.32 -7.36
CA GLY A 104 0.69 -11.70 -7.48
C GLY A 104 2.07 -11.93 -6.85
N GLN A 105 2.51 -13.20 -6.85
CA GLN A 105 3.76 -13.60 -6.20
C GLN A 105 4.68 -14.38 -7.18
N ASN A 106 4.70 -13.96 -8.43
CA ASN A 106 5.58 -14.51 -9.45
C ASN A 106 6.91 -13.74 -9.52
N ALA A 107 7.85 -14.21 -10.33
CA ALA A 107 9.18 -13.59 -10.48
C ALA A 107 9.11 -12.12 -10.95
N ALA A 108 8.15 -11.76 -11.79
CA ALA A 108 7.99 -10.38 -12.25
C ALA A 108 7.57 -9.47 -11.06
N SER A 109 6.60 -9.92 -10.26
CA SER A 109 6.15 -9.21 -9.06
C SER A 109 7.26 -9.07 -8.02
N GLU A 110 8.03 -10.14 -7.81
CA GLU A 110 9.18 -10.15 -6.90
C GLU A 110 10.27 -9.15 -7.33
N ASN A 111 10.59 -9.10 -8.62
CA ASN A 111 11.51 -8.12 -9.19
C ASN A 111 11.00 -6.68 -9.08
N ILE A 112 9.70 -6.43 -9.27
CA ILE A 112 9.09 -5.11 -9.05
C ILE A 112 9.26 -4.67 -7.59
N VAL A 113 8.87 -5.52 -6.63
CA VAL A 113 9.00 -5.19 -5.20
C VAL A 113 10.45 -4.91 -4.85
N ARG A 114 11.38 -5.79 -5.27
CA ARG A 114 12.82 -5.57 -5.06
C ARG A 114 13.31 -4.26 -5.67
N THR A 115 12.90 -3.93 -6.88
CA THR A 115 13.30 -2.68 -7.53
C THR A 115 12.82 -1.47 -6.75
N VAL A 116 11.55 -1.43 -6.35
CA VAL A 116 11.00 -0.30 -5.59
C VAL A 116 11.70 -0.15 -4.23
N THR A 117 11.88 -1.23 -3.49
CA THR A 117 12.51 -1.19 -2.16
C THR A 117 14.01 -0.95 -2.18
N ALA A 118 14.70 -1.31 -3.27
CA ALA A 118 16.14 -1.07 -3.45
C ALA A 118 16.48 0.30 -4.08
N SER A 119 15.49 0.99 -4.65
CA SER A 119 15.69 2.31 -5.26
C SER A 119 15.84 3.40 -4.19
N ASP A 120 16.63 4.43 -4.49
CA ASP A 120 16.73 5.64 -3.65
C ASP A 120 15.49 6.52 -3.83
N ILE A 121 14.34 6.01 -3.37
CA ILE A 121 13.09 6.77 -3.34
C ILE A 121 13.13 7.78 -2.19
N LYS A 122 12.48 8.94 -2.40
CA LYS A 122 12.43 10.05 -1.41
C LYS A 122 11.00 10.41 -1.01
N ILE A 123 10.07 9.54 -1.33
CA ILE A 123 8.63 9.74 -1.16
C ILE A 123 8.03 8.60 -0.34
N PRO A 124 6.92 8.83 0.37
CA PRO A 124 6.27 7.80 1.17
C PRO A 124 5.90 6.56 0.36
N LEU A 125 6.07 5.39 0.98
CA LEU A 125 5.76 4.09 0.42
C LEU A 125 4.70 3.39 1.28
N ILE A 126 3.63 2.91 0.64
CA ILE A 126 2.60 2.08 1.27
C ILE A 126 2.70 0.69 0.66
N ILE A 127 2.81 -0.36 1.49
CA ILE A 127 2.94 -1.74 1.04
C ILE A 127 1.80 -2.58 1.62
N ASP A 128 1.06 -3.26 0.76
CA ASP A 128 -0.07 -4.12 1.14
C ASP A 128 -0.05 -5.46 0.39
N ALA A 129 -0.83 -6.39 0.85
CA ALA A 129 -1.19 -7.64 0.18
C ALA A 129 0.02 -8.43 -0.37
N ASP A 130 0.10 -8.65 -1.69
CA ASP A 130 1.19 -9.43 -2.29
C ASP A 130 2.56 -8.76 -2.12
N GLY A 131 2.63 -7.44 -1.99
CA GLY A 131 3.85 -6.74 -1.62
C GLY A 131 4.40 -7.23 -0.27
N LEU A 132 3.52 -7.35 0.75
CA LEU A 132 3.87 -7.88 2.07
C LEU A 132 4.22 -9.37 2.03
N ASN A 133 3.48 -10.15 1.22
CA ASN A 133 3.77 -11.58 1.04
C ASN A 133 5.15 -11.82 0.42
N ILE A 134 5.57 -10.98 -0.51
CA ILE A 134 6.91 -11.03 -1.11
C ILE A 134 7.97 -10.61 -0.10
N LEU A 135 7.74 -9.51 0.63
CA LEU A 135 8.66 -9.03 1.66
C LEU A 135 8.85 -10.03 2.79
N SER A 136 7.82 -10.78 3.18
CA SER A 136 7.93 -11.78 4.25
C SER A 136 8.98 -12.87 3.97
N LYS A 137 9.39 -13.04 2.72
CA LYS A 137 10.45 -13.96 2.28
C LYS A 137 11.80 -13.26 2.10
N ASN A 138 11.84 -11.92 2.15
CA ASN A 138 12.98 -11.08 1.81
C ASN A 138 13.00 -9.84 2.73
N MET A 139 12.99 -10.07 4.04
CA MET A 139 12.83 -8.99 5.04
C MET A 139 13.96 -7.94 4.99
N GLU A 140 15.13 -8.33 4.50
CA GLU A 140 16.25 -7.43 4.29
C GLU A 140 15.97 -6.31 3.26
N TRP A 141 14.95 -6.47 2.41
CA TRP A 141 14.55 -5.39 1.48
C TRP A 141 13.78 -4.28 2.19
N LEU A 142 13.03 -4.60 3.24
CA LEU A 142 12.31 -3.62 4.05
C LEU A 142 13.27 -2.76 4.90
N SER A 143 14.32 -3.39 5.47
CA SER A 143 15.30 -2.70 6.33
C SER A 143 16.14 -1.65 5.60
N LYS A 144 16.14 -1.65 4.27
CA LYS A 144 16.85 -0.66 3.44
C LYS A 144 16.03 0.59 3.15
N SER A 145 14.75 0.61 3.49
CA SER A 145 13.90 1.77 3.23
C SER A 145 14.30 2.95 4.12
N THR A 146 14.60 4.08 3.48
CA THR A 146 14.98 5.34 4.16
C THR A 146 13.85 6.36 4.19
N VAL A 147 12.66 5.98 3.67
CA VAL A 147 11.49 6.86 3.57
C VAL A 147 10.38 6.40 4.51
N PRO A 148 9.44 7.29 4.85
CA PRO A 148 8.25 6.90 5.60
C PRO A 148 7.54 5.74 4.90
N THR A 149 7.58 4.56 5.51
CA THR A 149 6.98 3.34 4.96
C THR A 149 5.82 2.91 5.84
N VAL A 150 4.66 2.71 5.24
CA VAL A 150 3.45 2.20 5.88
C VAL A 150 3.20 0.78 5.38
N ILE A 151 2.99 -0.15 6.29
CA ILE A 151 2.54 -1.50 5.97
C ILE A 151 1.14 -1.74 6.51
N THR A 152 0.31 -2.49 5.77
CA THR A 152 -1.10 -2.69 6.13
C THR A 152 -1.46 -4.19 6.26
N PRO A 153 -0.75 -4.97 7.07
CA PRO A 153 -0.95 -6.41 7.13
C PRO A 153 -2.27 -6.80 7.82
N HIS A 154 -3.00 -7.75 7.24
CA HIS A 154 -3.95 -8.54 8.01
C HIS A 154 -3.22 -9.61 8.84
N MET A 155 -3.91 -10.28 9.78
CA MET A 155 -3.28 -11.20 10.75
C MET A 155 -2.43 -12.31 10.10
N LYS A 156 -2.82 -12.84 8.93
CA LYS A 156 -2.03 -13.87 8.24
C LYS A 156 -0.76 -13.31 7.59
N GLU A 157 -0.81 -12.08 7.06
CA GLU A 157 0.36 -11.38 6.52
C GLU A 157 1.32 -11.01 7.65
N LEU A 158 0.80 -10.48 8.75
CA LEU A 158 1.60 -10.18 9.94
C LEU A 158 2.29 -11.44 10.50
N SER A 159 1.59 -12.57 10.52
CA SER A 159 2.17 -13.86 10.91
C SER A 159 3.36 -14.26 10.03
N ARG A 160 3.28 -14.03 8.71
CA ARG A 160 4.40 -14.32 7.80
C ARG A 160 5.56 -13.36 7.98
N LEU A 161 5.28 -12.06 8.16
CA LEU A 161 6.29 -11.03 8.37
C LEU A 161 7.08 -11.22 9.66
N THR A 162 6.40 -11.63 10.74
CA THR A 162 6.99 -11.72 12.09
C THR A 162 7.44 -13.13 12.46
N GLY A 163 7.02 -14.16 11.70
CA GLY A 163 7.27 -15.56 12.03
C GLY A 163 6.43 -16.11 13.20
N HIS A 164 5.58 -15.29 13.82
CA HIS A 164 4.72 -15.72 14.91
C HIS A 164 3.41 -16.33 14.40
N ASN A 165 2.87 -17.32 15.10
CA ASN A 165 1.56 -17.87 14.79
C ASN A 165 0.43 -16.90 15.15
N ILE A 166 -0.76 -17.09 14.56
CA ILE A 166 -1.91 -16.18 14.73
C ILE A 166 -2.39 -16.13 16.18
N GLN A 167 -2.33 -17.24 16.91
CA GLN A 167 -2.77 -17.27 18.32
C GLN A 167 -1.86 -16.38 19.19
N TYR A 168 -0.56 -16.50 19.01
CA TYR A 168 0.42 -15.65 19.71
C TYR A 168 0.23 -14.17 19.36
N LEU A 169 -0.01 -13.87 18.07
CA LEU A 169 -0.29 -12.49 17.64
C LEU A 169 -1.52 -11.90 18.30
N LYS A 170 -2.61 -12.66 18.44
CA LYS A 170 -3.84 -12.18 19.10
C LYS A 170 -3.62 -11.83 20.56
N GLU A 171 -2.74 -12.54 21.24
CA GLU A 171 -2.44 -12.33 22.65
C GLU A 171 -1.40 -11.23 22.88
N ASN A 172 -0.51 -10.98 21.90
CA ASN A 172 0.65 -10.10 22.04
C ASN A 172 0.75 -9.05 20.92
N LEU A 173 -0.35 -8.69 20.28
CA LEU A 173 -0.34 -7.89 19.04
C LEU A 173 0.40 -6.56 19.19
N VAL A 174 0.16 -5.83 20.27
CA VAL A 174 0.82 -4.54 20.54
C VAL A 174 2.33 -4.74 20.61
N GLN A 175 2.79 -5.63 21.46
CA GLN A 175 4.23 -5.86 21.70
C GLN A 175 4.95 -6.31 20.41
N VAL A 176 4.33 -7.20 19.63
CA VAL A 176 4.91 -7.68 18.37
C VAL A 176 5.00 -6.55 17.35
N CYS A 177 3.94 -5.76 17.20
CA CYS A 177 3.94 -4.64 16.26
C CYS A 177 4.92 -3.54 16.69
N GLU A 178 5.02 -3.20 17.98
CA GLU A 178 6.02 -2.24 18.49
C GLU A 178 7.46 -2.69 18.20
N THR A 179 7.76 -3.96 18.44
CA THR A 179 9.07 -4.53 18.15
C THR A 179 9.36 -4.46 16.66
N PHE A 180 8.41 -4.87 15.83
CA PHE A 180 8.53 -4.87 14.37
C PHE A 180 8.70 -3.45 13.80
N THR A 181 7.87 -2.49 14.24
CA THR A 181 7.95 -1.11 13.75
C THR A 181 9.26 -0.44 14.13
N ARG A 182 9.78 -0.74 15.30
CA ARG A 182 11.08 -0.22 15.76
C ARG A 182 12.25 -0.83 14.97
N GLU A 183 12.20 -2.14 14.71
CA GLU A 183 13.24 -2.87 13.97
C GLU A 183 13.35 -2.41 12.52
N TYR A 184 12.20 -2.23 11.84
CA TYR A 184 12.16 -1.90 10.41
C TYR A 184 11.90 -0.42 10.10
N GLY A 185 11.67 0.42 11.09
CA GLY A 185 11.40 1.86 10.89
C GLY A 185 10.09 2.16 10.16
N VAL A 186 9.08 1.29 10.29
CA VAL A 186 7.82 1.39 9.54
C VAL A 186 6.65 1.79 10.44
N ILE A 187 5.56 2.27 9.82
CA ILE A 187 4.24 2.38 10.46
C ILE A 187 3.45 1.12 10.11
N CYS A 188 2.94 0.43 11.11
CA CYS A 188 2.14 -0.79 10.93
C CYS A 188 0.65 -0.52 11.17
N ILE A 189 -0.17 -0.77 10.15
CA ILE A 189 -1.63 -0.77 10.25
C ILE A 189 -2.08 -2.24 10.31
N ALA A 190 -2.11 -2.81 11.50
CA ALA A 190 -2.50 -4.20 11.70
C ALA A 190 -4.02 -4.36 11.60
N LYS A 191 -4.46 -4.96 10.49
CA LYS A 191 -5.88 -5.17 10.16
C LYS A 191 -6.43 -6.39 10.89
N ASP A 192 -7.37 -6.16 11.81
CA ASP A 192 -8.17 -7.20 12.47
C ASP A 192 -9.55 -6.62 12.76
N THR A 193 -10.38 -7.28 13.54
CA THR A 193 -11.69 -6.80 14.04
C THR A 193 -11.60 -5.37 14.59
N ARG A 194 -10.48 -5.04 15.20
CA ARG A 194 -10.07 -3.69 15.60
C ARG A 194 -8.72 -3.41 14.97
N THR A 195 -8.70 -2.51 14.00
CA THR A 195 -7.44 -2.10 13.36
C THR A 195 -6.60 -1.32 14.35
N MET A 196 -5.34 -1.72 14.50
CA MET A 196 -4.35 -0.97 15.27
C MET A 196 -3.34 -0.31 14.35
N ILE A 197 -3.01 0.94 14.63
CA ILE A 197 -1.97 1.69 13.95
C ILE A 197 -0.87 1.94 14.97
N ILE A 198 0.32 1.46 14.68
CA ILE A 198 1.49 1.56 15.55
C ILE A 198 2.62 2.15 14.72
N ASP A 199 3.21 3.21 15.23
CA ASP A 199 4.39 3.83 14.63
C ASP A 199 5.67 3.50 15.43
N ASN A 200 6.81 3.90 14.89
CA ASN A 200 8.11 3.73 15.55
C ASN A 200 8.38 4.80 16.64
N PHE A 201 7.39 5.67 16.93
CA PHE A 201 7.44 6.69 17.97
C PHE A 201 6.62 6.34 19.21
N GLU A 202 6.28 5.06 19.40
CA GLU A 202 5.50 4.55 20.54
C GLU A 202 4.04 5.06 20.58
N THR A 203 3.53 5.57 19.46
CA THR A 203 2.13 6.00 19.38
C THR A 203 1.25 4.86 18.88
N ILE A 204 0.22 4.55 19.65
CA ILE A 204 -0.73 3.48 19.33
C ILE A 204 -2.13 4.09 19.15
N TYR A 205 -2.69 3.91 17.96
CA TYR A 205 -4.08 4.23 17.68
C TYR A 205 -4.89 2.95 17.49
N ILE A 206 -6.06 2.90 18.11
CA ILE A 206 -6.99 1.78 17.95
C ILE A 206 -8.27 2.31 17.31
N ASN A 207 -8.63 1.76 16.15
CA ASN A 207 -9.91 2.03 15.52
C ASN A 207 -10.98 1.14 16.15
N LEU A 208 -11.97 1.76 16.78
CA LEU A 208 -13.11 1.08 17.39
C LEU A 208 -14.36 1.14 16.49
N SER A 209 -14.29 1.81 15.34
CA SER A 209 -15.36 1.85 14.34
C SER A 209 -15.20 0.69 13.36
N GLY A 210 -16.28 0.26 12.80
CA GLY A 210 -16.32 -0.83 11.82
C GLY A 210 -17.44 -1.81 12.14
N ASN A 211 -17.70 -2.69 11.20
CA ASN A 211 -18.73 -3.73 11.34
C ASN A 211 -18.39 -4.93 10.42
N ASN A 212 -19.15 -6.01 10.56
CA ASN A 212 -18.94 -7.24 9.79
C ASN A 212 -19.24 -7.11 8.29
N GLY A 213 -19.87 -6.04 7.84
CA GLY A 213 -20.08 -5.73 6.41
C GLY A 213 -18.78 -5.49 5.65
N MET A 214 -17.70 -5.18 6.36
CA MET A 214 -16.36 -5.07 5.75
C MET A 214 -15.72 -6.43 5.42
N SER A 215 -16.32 -7.56 5.83
CA SER A 215 -15.84 -8.91 5.51
C SER A 215 -16.23 -9.31 4.09
N THR A 216 -15.78 -8.58 3.11
CA THR A 216 -16.02 -8.80 1.67
C THR A 216 -14.75 -8.57 0.85
N GLY A 217 -14.71 -9.16 -0.34
CA GLY A 217 -13.59 -8.96 -1.26
C GLY A 217 -13.42 -7.49 -1.65
N GLY A 218 -12.18 -7.02 -1.74
CA GLY A 218 -11.85 -5.64 -2.13
C GLY A 218 -11.84 -4.63 -0.98
N SER A 219 -12.37 -4.95 0.20
CA SER A 219 -12.37 -4.03 1.33
C SER A 219 -10.96 -3.66 1.83
N GLY A 220 -10.00 -4.59 1.71
CA GLY A 220 -8.59 -4.34 2.00
C GLY A 220 -7.91 -3.43 0.98
N ASP A 221 -8.28 -3.57 -0.29
CA ASP A 221 -7.66 -2.79 -1.38
C ASP A 221 -8.06 -1.30 -1.35
N ILE A 222 -9.13 -0.96 -0.61
CA ILE A 222 -9.62 0.42 -0.45
C ILE A 222 -8.91 1.13 0.71
N LEU A 223 -8.36 0.38 1.67
CA LEU A 223 -7.67 0.95 2.82
C LEU A 223 -6.41 1.68 2.41
#